data_c3de85bec6f870d774516be72a3343f9
#
_entry.id   c3de85bec6f870d774516be72a3343f9
#
_cell.length_a   1.000
_cell.length_b   1.000
_cell.length_c   1.000
_cell.angle_alpha   90.00
_cell.angle_beta   90.00
_cell.angle_gamma   90.00
#
_symmetry.space_group_name_H-M   'P 1'
#
loop_
_entity.id
_entity.type
_entity.pdbx_description
1 polymer ?
#
loop_
_entity_poly.entity_id
_entity_poly.type
_entity_poly.pdbx_seq_one_letter_code
_entity_poly.pdbx_strand_id
1 'polypeptide(L)'
;VRLERSDAVHAAQTQGALVRWLQEAGVAELAAEHGVQLNYWHVMDAGRDSVDLLAKWLDGPGAELPLVLVLNELRGESFDQLEASGLLARATAQGARTMRLRKLPDVLLQKVDATGASFWAALQPGVLGPLDRQRLKIWLQRTSEALQPLA
;
A
#
# COMPACT_ATOMS: atom_id res chain seq x y z
N VAL A 1 20.94 -9.44 15.15
CA VAL A 1 20.50 -8.04 14.93
C VAL A 1 19.07 -8.13 14.44
N ARG A 2 18.11 -7.66 15.24
CA ARG A 2 16.71 -7.59 14.87
C ARG A 2 16.58 -6.37 13.94
N LEU A 3 16.50 -6.60 12.63
CA LEU A 3 16.13 -5.54 11.70
C LEU A 3 14.68 -5.17 11.99
N GLU A 4 14.47 -3.99 12.56
CA GLU A 4 13.13 -3.44 12.69
C GLU A 4 12.59 -3.17 11.29
N ARG A 5 11.35 -3.62 11.05
CA ARG A 5 10.64 -3.38 9.80
C ARG A 5 10.44 -1.87 9.68
N SER A 6 11.11 -1.25 8.72
CA SER A 6 10.93 0.16 8.43
C SER A 6 9.98 0.29 7.24
N ASP A 7 8.78 0.77 7.49
CA ASP A 7 7.81 1.09 6.45
C ASP A 7 7.96 2.56 6.07
N ALA A 8 8.63 2.84 4.97
CA ALA A 8 8.74 4.19 4.44
C ALA A 8 7.61 4.45 3.43
N VAL A 9 6.74 5.42 3.73
CA VAL A 9 5.71 5.89 2.79
C VAL A 9 6.26 7.09 2.03
N HIS A 10 6.37 6.95 0.70
CA HIS A 10 6.87 8.01 -0.17
C HIS A 10 5.73 8.62 -0.99
N ALA A 11 5.73 9.94 -1.11
CA ALA A 11 4.85 10.63 -2.04
C ALA A 11 5.23 10.29 -3.50
N ALA A 12 4.26 10.40 -4.42
CA ALA A 12 4.44 10.10 -5.84
C ALA A 12 5.66 10.78 -6.49
N GLN A 13 6.06 11.96 -5.98
CA GLN A 13 7.21 12.73 -6.47
C GLN A 13 8.57 12.14 -6.08
N THR A 14 8.62 11.20 -5.16
CA THR A 14 9.88 10.62 -4.63
C THR A 14 10.27 9.32 -5.31
N GLN A 15 9.43 8.77 -6.21
CA GLN A 15 9.69 7.50 -6.88
C GLN A 15 11.04 7.51 -7.63
N GLY A 16 11.33 8.57 -8.39
CA GLY A 16 12.59 8.68 -9.13
C GLY A 16 13.82 8.75 -8.20
N ALA A 17 13.71 9.45 -7.08
CA ALA A 17 14.79 9.53 -6.08
C ALA A 17 15.01 8.18 -5.38
N LEU A 18 13.93 7.45 -5.06
CA LEU A 18 13.99 6.12 -4.49
C LEU A 18 14.68 5.13 -5.43
N VAL A 19 14.27 5.09 -6.70
CA VAL A 19 14.86 4.20 -7.71
C VAL A 19 16.36 4.50 -7.88
N ARG A 20 16.73 5.77 -7.97
CA ARG A 20 18.13 6.18 -8.09
C ARG A 20 18.93 5.72 -6.87
N TRP A 21 18.42 5.96 -5.66
CA TRP A 21 19.10 5.53 -4.44
C TRP A 21 19.26 4.00 -4.37
N LEU A 22 18.24 3.22 -4.75
CA LEU A 22 18.32 1.76 -4.78
C LEU A 22 19.44 1.27 -5.70
N GLN A 23 19.62 1.92 -6.87
CA GLN A 23 20.64 1.57 -7.84
C GLN A 23 22.03 2.05 -7.44
N GLU A 24 22.18 3.33 -7.08
CA GLU A 24 23.49 3.93 -6.77
C GLU A 24 24.11 3.33 -5.52
N ALA A 25 23.29 2.92 -4.54
CA ALA A 25 23.78 2.34 -3.30
C ALA A 25 23.86 0.80 -3.31
N GLY A 26 23.48 0.13 -4.41
CA GLY A 26 23.47 -1.34 -4.48
C GLY A 26 22.63 -1.98 -3.39
N VAL A 27 21.49 -1.34 -3.06
CA VAL A 27 20.67 -1.74 -1.89
C VAL A 27 20.08 -3.13 -2.05
N ALA A 28 19.73 -3.52 -3.28
CA ALA A 28 19.17 -4.84 -3.55
C ALA A 28 20.18 -5.97 -3.30
N GLU A 29 21.42 -5.78 -3.76
CA GLU A 29 22.52 -6.71 -3.55
C GLU A 29 22.88 -6.80 -2.06
N LEU A 30 23.02 -5.66 -1.40
CA LEU A 30 23.32 -5.61 0.03
C LEU A 30 22.23 -6.30 0.86
N ALA A 31 20.95 -6.09 0.53
CA ALA A 31 19.84 -6.76 1.19
C ALA A 31 19.89 -8.27 1.01
N ALA A 32 20.17 -8.74 -0.22
CA ALA A 32 20.30 -10.16 -0.52
C ALA A 32 21.47 -10.81 0.25
N GLU A 33 22.63 -10.16 0.33
CA GLU A 33 23.78 -10.63 1.12
C GLU A 33 23.46 -10.79 2.61
N HIS A 34 22.54 -9.98 3.13
CA HIS A 34 22.11 -10.03 4.53
C HIS A 34 20.83 -10.85 4.75
N GLY A 35 20.32 -11.53 3.72
CA GLY A 35 19.10 -12.33 3.81
C GLY A 35 17.83 -11.49 4.03
N VAL A 36 17.87 -10.20 3.64
CA VAL A 36 16.72 -9.28 3.71
C VAL A 36 16.01 -9.26 2.37
N GLN A 37 14.72 -9.52 2.37
CA GLN A 37 13.87 -9.39 1.19
C GLN A 37 13.30 -7.98 1.10
N LEU A 38 13.57 -7.30 -0.01
CA LEU A 38 12.95 -6.01 -0.32
C LEU A 38 11.66 -6.24 -1.11
N ASN A 39 10.59 -5.52 -0.74
CA ASN A 39 9.35 -5.49 -1.49
C ASN A 39 8.97 -4.03 -1.75
N TYR A 40 8.59 -3.71 -2.98
CA TYR A 40 8.03 -2.40 -3.30
C TYR A 40 6.51 -2.44 -3.20
N TRP A 41 5.96 -1.56 -2.37
CA TRP A 41 4.52 -1.41 -2.19
C TRP A 41 4.04 -0.19 -2.96
N HIS A 42 3.31 -0.41 -4.04
CA HIS A 42 2.69 0.65 -4.83
C HIS A 42 1.24 0.83 -4.39
N VAL A 43 1.00 1.83 -3.55
CA VAL A 43 -0.35 2.19 -3.10
C VAL A 43 -0.92 3.19 -4.09
N MET A 44 -1.96 2.80 -4.80
CA MET A 44 -2.59 3.60 -5.85
C MET A 44 -4.07 3.81 -5.59
N ASP A 45 -4.57 4.94 -6.03
CA ASP A 45 -6.00 5.22 -6.15
C ASP A 45 -6.49 4.96 -7.60
N ALA A 46 -7.77 5.21 -7.84
CA ALA A 46 -8.40 5.02 -9.16
C ALA A 46 -8.02 6.11 -10.19
N GLY A 47 -7.18 7.08 -9.82
CA GLY A 47 -6.82 8.22 -10.66
C GLY A 47 -5.76 7.89 -11.71
N ARG A 48 -5.77 8.68 -12.80
CA ARG A 48 -4.85 8.53 -13.92
C ARG A 48 -3.38 8.65 -13.52
N ASP A 49 -3.07 9.59 -12.62
CA ASP A 49 -1.68 9.80 -12.16
C ASP A 49 -1.10 8.55 -11.50
N SER A 50 -1.93 7.82 -10.74
CA SER A 50 -1.52 6.56 -10.13
C SER A 50 -1.24 5.48 -11.18
N VAL A 51 -2.00 5.42 -12.26
CA VAL A 51 -1.78 4.51 -13.40
C VAL A 51 -0.50 4.85 -14.13
N ASP A 52 -0.25 6.14 -14.40
CA ASP A 52 0.97 6.61 -15.06
C ASP A 52 2.23 6.33 -14.22
N LEU A 53 2.13 6.44 -12.89
CA LEU A 53 3.23 6.09 -11.98
C LEU A 53 3.53 4.59 -11.96
N LEU A 54 2.49 3.76 -12.01
CA LEU A 54 2.67 2.31 -12.13
C LEU A 54 3.35 1.94 -13.44
N ALA A 55 2.94 2.57 -14.56
CA ALA A 55 3.60 2.35 -15.86
C ALA A 55 5.09 2.67 -15.79
N LYS A 56 5.45 3.85 -15.24
CA LYS A 56 6.85 4.25 -15.06
C LYS A 56 7.64 3.27 -14.18
N TRP A 57 7.01 2.71 -13.15
CA TRP A 57 7.65 1.71 -12.31
C TRP A 57 7.94 0.43 -13.08
N LEU A 58 6.94 -0.09 -13.80
CA LEU A 58 7.06 -1.33 -14.58
C LEU A 58 8.02 -1.22 -15.77
N ASP A 59 8.24 -0.01 -16.30
CA ASP A 59 9.21 0.26 -17.37
C ASP A 59 10.60 0.62 -16.84
N GLY A 60 10.70 0.88 -15.56
CA GLY A 60 11.93 1.34 -14.91
C GLY A 60 12.73 0.23 -14.27
N PRO A 61 13.93 0.56 -13.78
CA PRO A 61 14.82 -0.39 -13.10
C PRO A 61 14.28 -0.90 -11.77
N GLY A 62 13.26 -0.26 -11.21
CA GLY A 62 12.56 -0.74 -10.02
C GLY A 62 11.72 -2.01 -10.26
N ALA A 63 11.47 -2.36 -11.52
CA ALA A 63 10.70 -3.56 -11.88
C ALA A 63 11.33 -4.88 -11.44
N GLU A 64 12.61 -4.88 -11.08
CA GLU A 64 13.31 -6.05 -10.52
C GLU A 64 12.90 -6.37 -9.08
N LEU A 65 12.35 -5.40 -8.35
CA LEU A 65 11.87 -5.63 -6.99
C LEU A 65 10.49 -6.30 -7.00
N PRO A 66 10.26 -7.26 -6.09
CA PRO A 66 8.93 -7.82 -5.89
C PRO A 66 7.91 -6.71 -5.62
N LEU A 67 6.86 -6.67 -6.43
CA LEU A 67 5.83 -5.63 -6.39
C LEU A 67 4.60 -6.12 -5.61
N VAL A 68 4.15 -5.30 -4.68
CA VAL A 68 2.83 -5.41 -4.06
C VAL A 68 1.98 -4.22 -4.49
N LEU A 69 0.90 -4.49 -5.21
CA LEU A 69 -0.02 -3.47 -5.72
C LEU A 69 -1.21 -3.35 -4.78
N VAL A 70 -1.36 -2.21 -4.14
CA VAL A 70 -2.48 -1.91 -3.24
C VAL A 70 -3.47 -0.99 -3.93
N LEU A 71 -4.63 -1.51 -4.28
CA LEU A 71 -5.73 -0.76 -4.87
C LEU A 71 -6.53 -0.09 -3.74
N ASN A 72 -6.24 1.17 -3.47
CA ASN A 72 -6.85 1.93 -2.38
C ASN A 72 -8.17 2.56 -2.83
N GLU A 73 -9.28 2.06 -2.31
CA GLU A 73 -10.64 2.50 -2.66
C GLU A 73 -11.05 3.85 -2.02
N LEU A 74 -10.11 4.58 -1.40
CA LEU A 74 -10.41 5.85 -0.71
C LEU A 74 -11.12 6.86 -1.63
N ARG A 75 -10.71 6.94 -2.89
CA ARG A 75 -11.25 7.87 -3.89
C ARG A 75 -12.18 7.25 -4.92
N GLY A 76 -12.48 5.95 -4.80
CA GLY A 76 -13.35 5.22 -5.71
C GLY A 76 -13.04 3.73 -5.71
N GLU A 77 -14.07 2.93 -5.97
CA GLU A 77 -13.97 1.46 -5.98
C GLU A 77 -13.67 0.90 -7.38
N SER A 78 -13.87 1.71 -8.43
CA SER A 78 -13.61 1.31 -9.81
C SER A 78 -12.19 1.66 -10.22
N PHE A 79 -11.47 0.68 -10.74
CA PHE A 79 -10.14 0.81 -11.30
C PHE A 79 -10.14 0.59 -12.82
N ASP A 80 -11.21 1.03 -13.51
CA ASP A 80 -11.42 0.81 -14.95
C ASP A 80 -10.26 1.31 -15.80
N GLN A 81 -9.64 2.44 -15.43
CA GLN A 81 -8.47 2.97 -16.15
C GLN A 81 -7.25 2.05 -16.04
N LEU A 82 -7.03 1.47 -14.86
CA LEU A 82 -5.96 0.50 -14.63
C LEU A 82 -6.21 -0.78 -15.44
N GLU A 83 -7.44 -1.28 -15.42
CA GLU A 83 -7.82 -2.49 -16.17
C GLU A 83 -7.73 -2.26 -17.67
N ALA A 84 -8.27 -1.14 -18.19
CA ALA A 84 -8.22 -0.79 -19.59
C ALA A 84 -6.80 -0.54 -20.12
N SER A 85 -5.88 -0.08 -19.25
CA SER A 85 -4.47 0.12 -19.63
C SER A 85 -3.68 -1.18 -19.84
N GLY A 86 -4.19 -2.32 -19.37
CA GLY A 86 -3.48 -3.59 -19.36
C GLY A 86 -2.33 -3.70 -18.33
N LEU A 87 -2.07 -2.63 -17.57
CA LEU A 87 -0.96 -2.62 -16.59
C LEU A 87 -1.17 -3.59 -15.43
N LEU A 88 -2.42 -3.81 -15.03
CA LEU A 88 -2.71 -4.82 -14.00
C LEU A 88 -2.33 -6.23 -14.45
N ALA A 89 -2.71 -6.60 -15.68
CA ALA A 89 -2.35 -7.89 -16.26
C ALA A 89 -0.82 -8.02 -16.42
N ARG A 90 -0.16 -6.96 -16.88
CA ARG A 90 1.29 -6.90 -17.02
C ARG A 90 2.00 -7.07 -15.66
N ALA A 91 1.59 -6.32 -14.63
CA ALA A 91 2.14 -6.42 -13.28
C ALA A 91 1.98 -7.85 -12.72
N THR A 92 0.79 -8.44 -12.88
CA THR A 92 0.51 -9.81 -12.46
C THR A 92 1.40 -10.83 -13.20
N ALA A 93 1.60 -10.67 -14.50
CA ALA A 93 2.48 -11.52 -15.29
C ALA A 93 3.96 -11.41 -14.84
N GLN A 94 4.36 -10.28 -14.27
CA GLN A 94 5.68 -10.06 -13.67
C GLN A 94 5.77 -10.52 -12.20
N GLY A 95 4.71 -11.18 -11.67
CA GLY A 95 4.69 -11.73 -10.32
C GLY A 95 4.21 -10.75 -9.25
N ALA A 96 3.64 -9.61 -9.63
CA ALA A 96 3.06 -8.68 -8.66
C ALA A 96 1.91 -9.32 -7.89
N ARG A 97 1.90 -9.11 -6.58
CA ARG A 97 0.78 -9.47 -5.70
C ARG A 97 -0.13 -8.27 -5.57
N THR A 98 -1.43 -8.49 -5.59
CA THR A 98 -2.43 -7.40 -5.56
C THR A 98 -3.37 -7.58 -4.40
N MET A 99 -3.69 -6.48 -3.71
CA MET A 99 -4.77 -6.42 -2.74
C MET A 99 -5.65 -5.19 -2.94
N ARG A 100 -6.91 -5.28 -2.50
CA ARG A 100 -7.82 -4.14 -2.40
C ARG A 100 -7.88 -3.66 -0.95
N LEU A 101 -7.56 -2.38 -0.74
CA LEU A 101 -7.78 -1.70 0.54
C LEU A 101 -9.14 -1.02 0.48
N ARG A 102 -10.13 -1.66 1.10
CA ARG A 102 -11.50 -1.15 1.11
C ARG A 102 -11.61 0.17 1.85
N LYS A 103 -12.42 1.06 1.31
CA LYS A 103 -12.72 2.35 1.93
C LYS A 103 -13.37 2.14 3.31
N LEU A 104 -12.83 2.80 4.33
CA LEU A 104 -13.54 2.99 5.59
C LEU A 104 -14.66 4.01 5.37
N PRO A 105 -15.91 3.79 5.84
CA PRO A 105 -16.98 4.76 5.66
C PRO A 105 -16.58 6.17 6.14
N ASP A 106 -16.84 7.20 5.33
CA ASP A 106 -16.37 8.57 5.58
C ASP A 106 -16.79 9.10 6.96
N VAL A 107 -18.02 8.82 7.36
CA VAL A 107 -18.53 9.24 8.69
C VAL A 107 -17.73 8.60 9.82
N LEU A 108 -17.30 7.35 9.66
CA LEU A 108 -16.48 6.66 10.65
C LEU A 108 -15.06 7.19 10.67
N LEU A 109 -14.47 7.41 9.49
CA LEU A 109 -13.15 8.01 9.35
C LEU A 109 -13.10 9.40 10.00
N GLN A 110 -14.08 10.27 9.70
CA GLN A 110 -14.20 11.60 10.32
C GLN A 110 -14.31 11.54 11.85
N LYS A 111 -15.03 10.56 12.38
CA LYS A 111 -15.12 10.38 13.84
C LYS A 111 -13.78 9.99 14.45
N VAL A 112 -13.03 9.10 13.80
CA VAL A 112 -11.68 8.73 14.26
C VAL A 112 -10.75 9.92 14.18
N ASP A 113 -10.73 10.65 13.07
CA ASP A 113 -9.91 11.85 12.89
C ASP A 113 -10.22 12.94 13.92
N ALA A 114 -11.50 13.16 14.21
CA ALA A 114 -11.93 14.13 15.20
C ALA A 114 -11.44 13.82 16.62
N THR A 115 -11.14 12.56 16.92
CA THR A 115 -10.57 12.18 18.23
C THR A 115 -9.06 12.39 18.30
N GLY A 116 -8.38 12.61 17.17
CA GLY A 116 -6.93 12.61 17.08
C GLY A 116 -6.29 11.27 17.45
N ALA A 117 -7.08 10.21 17.50
CA ALA A 117 -6.65 8.88 17.92
C ALA A 117 -6.15 8.04 16.74
N SER A 118 -5.21 7.14 16.99
CA SER A 118 -4.93 6.06 16.04
C SER A 118 -6.12 5.08 15.95
N PHE A 119 -6.22 4.30 14.89
CA PHE A 119 -7.25 3.25 14.79
C PHE A 119 -7.26 2.30 15.99
N TRP A 120 -6.09 1.97 16.52
CA TRP A 120 -5.97 1.16 17.72
C TRP A 120 -6.56 1.83 18.96
N ALA A 121 -6.25 3.12 19.17
CA ALA A 121 -6.79 3.88 20.28
C ALA A 121 -8.30 4.09 20.14
N ALA A 122 -8.81 4.27 18.91
CA ALA A 122 -10.23 4.40 18.62
C ALA A 122 -11.06 3.14 18.94
N LEU A 123 -10.42 1.97 19.01
CA LEU A 123 -11.07 0.73 19.46
C LEU A 123 -11.27 0.66 20.97
N GLN A 124 -10.62 1.52 21.75
CA GLN A 124 -10.77 1.51 23.20
C GLN A 124 -12.18 2.00 23.64
N PRO A 125 -12.68 1.51 24.78
CA PRO A 125 -13.96 1.97 25.31
C PRO A 125 -13.98 3.50 25.54
N GLY A 126 -15.09 4.13 25.19
CA GLY A 126 -15.29 5.58 25.42
C GLY A 126 -14.82 6.49 24.28
N VAL A 127 -14.08 6.01 23.29
CA VAL A 127 -13.63 6.82 22.14
C VAL A 127 -14.70 6.84 21.04
N LEU A 128 -15.15 5.68 20.60
CA LEU A 128 -16.24 5.52 19.62
C LEU A 128 -17.44 4.84 20.26
N GLY A 129 -18.62 5.11 19.74
CA GLY A 129 -19.83 4.36 20.10
C GLY A 129 -19.71 2.88 19.76
N PRO A 130 -20.48 2.00 20.42
CA PRO A 130 -20.34 0.54 20.27
C PRO A 130 -20.43 0.05 18.83
N LEU A 131 -21.35 0.61 18.03
CA LEU A 131 -21.55 0.22 16.64
C LEU A 131 -20.38 0.66 15.75
N ASP A 132 -19.90 1.90 15.91
CA ASP A 132 -18.77 2.43 15.12
C ASP A 132 -17.48 1.71 15.47
N ARG A 133 -17.27 1.39 16.73
CA ARG A 133 -16.14 0.56 17.17
C ARG A 133 -16.18 -0.85 16.56
N GLN A 134 -17.35 -1.46 16.49
CA GLN A 134 -17.51 -2.78 15.87
C GLN A 134 -17.22 -2.73 14.35
N ARG A 135 -17.70 -1.67 13.67
CA ARG A 135 -17.42 -1.45 12.24
C ARG A 135 -15.93 -1.27 11.97
N LEU A 136 -15.25 -0.45 12.78
CA LEU A 136 -13.81 -0.24 12.69
C LEU A 136 -13.03 -1.54 12.93
N LYS A 137 -13.43 -2.32 13.94
CA LYS A 137 -12.81 -3.62 14.24
C LYS A 137 -12.91 -4.57 13.05
N ILE A 138 -14.09 -4.69 12.43
CA ILE A 138 -14.30 -5.56 11.26
C ILE A 138 -13.45 -5.09 10.08
N TRP A 139 -13.38 -3.77 9.83
CA TRP A 139 -12.57 -3.21 8.76
C TRP A 139 -11.09 -3.50 8.96
N LEU A 140 -10.55 -3.27 10.16
CA LEU A 140 -9.16 -3.58 10.52
C LEU A 140 -8.85 -5.07 10.39
N GLN A 141 -9.74 -5.94 10.85
CA GLN A 141 -9.57 -7.38 10.73
C GLN A 141 -9.46 -7.81 9.27
N ARG A 142 -10.41 -7.38 8.42
CA ARG A 142 -10.40 -7.70 6.99
C ARG A 142 -9.15 -7.16 6.27
N THR A 143 -8.72 -5.96 6.63
CA THR A 143 -7.50 -5.36 6.09
C THR A 143 -6.27 -6.16 6.51
N SER A 144 -6.19 -6.56 7.78
CA SER A 144 -5.10 -7.40 8.29
C SER A 144 -5.05 -8.76 7.60
N GLU A 145 -6.19 -9.41 7.42
CA GLU A 145 -6.30 -10.69 6.71
C GLU A 145 -5.84 -10.58 5.25
N ALA A 146 -6.14 -9.46 4.58
CA ALA A 146 -5.70 -9.20 3.21
C ALA A 146 -4.19 -8.91 3.11
N LEU A 147 -3.60 -8.35 4.16
CA LEU A 147 -2.16 -8.03 4.23
C LEU A 147 -1.29 -9.24 4.55
N GLN A 148 -1.79 -10.19 5.37
CA GLN A 148 -1.00 -11.35 5.82
C GLN A 148 -0.29 -12.14 4.71
N PRO A 149 -0.95 -12.50 3.58
CA PRO A 149 -0.30 -13.27 2.52
C PRO A 149 0.72 -12.45 1.71
N LEU A 150 0.82 -11.15 1.96
CA LEU A 150 1.69 -10.22 1.24
C LEU A 150 2.95 -9.84 2.02
N ALA A 151 2.97 -10.18 3.30
CA ALA A 151 4.04 -9.83 4.23
C ALA A 151 5.28 -10.73 4.08
#